data_c49328235e3d561989f8d1950159985d
#
_entry.id   c49328235e3d561989f8d1950159985d
#
_cell.length_a   1.000
_cell.length_b   1.000
_cell.length_c   1.000
_cell.angle_alpha   90.00
_cell.angle_beta   90.00
_cell.angle_gamma   90.00
#
_symmetry.space_group_name_H-M   'P 1'
#
loop_
_entity.id
_entity.type
_entity.pdbx_description
1 polymer ?
#
loop_
_entity_poly.entity_id
_entity_poly.type
_entity_poly.pdbx_seq_one_letter_code
_entity_poly.pdbx_strand_id
1 'polypeptide(L)'
;MIFYNFIFIFDVETVIVIQKRLIRVISRYDNLRLYGSEPFRTLVKITMFYLEHGKVLEALESLMDLRDFDIQEEFLFERTMYKFVAGETYTITNTNQIKAIDDALNIFQAAGSTHQVNRLVDHIKLVVKANQFHNDDFDALIEKWGGTPSTKTPTTTTVS
;
A
#
# COMPACT_ATOMS: atom_id res chain seq x y z
N MET A 1 11.89 -15.92 3.21
CA MET A 1 10.65 -16.20 2.47
C MET A 1 10.73 -15.68 1.05
N ILE A 2 10.79 -16.57 0.09
CA ILE A 2 11.02 -16.24 -1.34
C ILE A 2 9.83 -15.48 -1.92
N PHE A 3 8.60 -15.83 -1.57
CA PHE A 3 7.38 -15.24 -2.11
C PHE A 3 7.26 -13.73 -1.88
N TYR A 4 7.62 -13.25 -0.69
CA TYR A 4 7.55 -11.84 -0.34
C TYR A 4 8.32 -10.92 -1.29
N ASN A 5 9.48 -11.39 -1.79
CA ASN A 5 10.34 -10.62 -2.68
C ASN A 5 9.97 -10.73 -4.16
N PHE A 6 9.14 -11.70 -4.53
CA PHE A 6 8.83 -12.02 -5.93
C PHE A 6 7.35 -11.92 -6.28
N ILE A 7 6.52 -11.33 -5.41
CA ILE A 7 5.08 -11.22 -5.65
C ILE A 7 4.76 -10.52 -6.97
N PHE A 8 5.58 -9.56 -7.38
CA PHE A 8 5.39 -8.77 -8.59
C PHE A 8 5.51 -9.56 -9.90
N ILE A 9 6.07 -10.79 -9.88
CA ILE A 9 6.18 -11.64 -11.07
C ILE A 9 4.94 -12.52 -11.28
N PHE A 10 4.02 -12.57 -10.33
CA PHE A 10 2.82 -13.38 -10.42
C PHE A 10 1.66 -12.58 -11.04
N ASP A 11 0.75 -13.27 -11.72
CA ASP A 11 -0.52 -12.70 -12.10
C ASP A 11 -1.49 -12.57 -10.91
N VAL A 12 -2.55 -11.78 -11.08
CA VAL A 12 -3.52 -11.50 -10.02
C VAL A 12 -4.19 -12.78 -9.52
N GLU A 13 -4.56 -13.68 -10.41
CA GLU A 13 -5.24 -14.94 -10.07
C GLU A 13 -4.36 -15.82 -9.19
N THR A 14 -3.07 -15.90 -9.50
CA THR A 14 -2.08 -16.62 -8.68
C THR A 14 -1.95 -15.98 -7.30
N VAL A 15 -1.89 -14.67 -7.22
CA VAL A 15 -1.79 -13.95 -5.92
C VAL A 15 -3.04 -14.19 -5.07
N ILE A 16 -4.24 -14.19 -5.66
CA ILE A 16 -5.50 -14.53 -4.95
C ILE A 16 -5.44 -15.95 -4.34
N VAL A 17 -4.96 -16.93 -5.11
CA VAL A 17 -4.82 -18.31 -4.61
C VAL A 17 -3.83 -18.38 -3.45
N ILE A 18 -2.71 -17.69 -3.57
CA ILE A 18 -1.68 -17.65 -2.52
C ILE A 18 -2.21 -16.98 -1.25
N GLN A 19 -2.91 -15.86 -1.38
CA GLN A 19 -3.54 -15.19 -0.24
C GLN A 19 -4.50 -16.13 0.50
N LYS A 20 -5.40 -16.78 -0.21
CA LYS A 20 -6.36 -17.72 0.39
C LYS A 20 -5.67 -18.88 1.13
N ARG A 21 -4.57 -19.38 0.58
CA ARG A 21 -3.76 -20.43 1.24
C ARG A 21 -3.07 -19.88 2.48
N LEU A 22 -2.48 -18.68 2.40
CA LEU A 22 -1.83 -18.03 3.53
C LEU A 22 -2.81 -17.82 4.69
N ILE A 23 -3.98 -17.25 4.43
CA ILE A 23 -5.03 -17.04 5.45
C ILE A 23 -5.47 -18.36 6.08
N ARG A 24 -5.64 -19.42 5.27
CA ARG A 24 -6.00 -20.76 5.78
C ARG A 24 -4.92 -21.34 6.69
N VAL A 25 -3.64 -21.12 6.38
CA VAL A 25 -2.54 -21.56 7.23
C VAL A 25 -2.52 -20.76 8.53
N ILE A 26 -2.62 -19.43 8.45
CA ILE A 26 -2.63 -18.55 9.62
C ILE A 26 -3.80 -18.89 10.56
N SER A 27 -5.00 -19.17 10.02
CA SER A 27 -6.18 -19.51 10.82
C SER A 27 -6.07 -20.83 11.56
N ARG A 28 -5.20 -21.74 11.11
CA ARG A 28 -4.95 -23.04 11.78
C ARG A 28 -3.93 -22.98 12.91
N TYR A 29 -3.12 -21.92 12.93
CA TYR A 29 -2.02 -21.77 13.88
C TYR A 29 -2.17 -20.45 14.62
N ASP A 30 -2.89 -20.45 15.74
CA ASP A 30 -3.14 -19.25 16.56
C ASP A 30 -1.83 -18.51 16.92
N ASN A 31 -0.75 -19.25 17.10
CA ASN A 31 0.56 -18.69 17.40
C ASN A 31 1.17 -17.85 16.27
N LEU A 32 0.80 -18.08 15.01
CA LEU A 32 1.33 -17.30 13.89
C LEU A 32 0.80 -15.85 13.88
N ARG A 33 -0.39 -15.63 14.42
CA ARG A 33 -0.93 -14.27 14.60
C ARG A 33 -0.21 -13.50 15.70
N LEU A 34 0.29 -14.22 16.72
CA LEU A 34 0.96 -13.64 17.88
C LEU A 34 2.46 -13.40 17.63
N TYR A 35 3.12 -14.24 16.83
CA TYR A 35 4.57 -14.25 16.69
C TYR A 35 5.10 -13.93 15.31
N GLY A 36 4.23 -13.75 14.30
CA GLY A 36 4.65 -13.64 12.92
C GLY A 36 4.47 -12.27 12.30
N SER A 37 5.51 -11.42 12.31
CA SER A 37 5.52 -10.24 11.44
C SER A 37 5.55 -10.63 9.95
N GLU A 38 6.10 -11.77 9.59
CA GLU A 38 6.22 -12.24 8.21
C GLU A 38 4.89 -12.47 7.49
N PRO A 39 3.90 -13.20 8.07
CA PRO A 39 2.59 -13.31 7.44
C PRO A 39 1.91 -11.95 7.26
N PHE A 40 2.03 -11.07 8.24
CA PHE A 40 1.51 -9.72 8.16
C PHE A 40 2.18 -8.93 7.04
N ARG A 41 3.50 -8.91 6.96
CA ARG A 41 4.26 -8.25 5.89
C ARG A 41 3.90 -8.80 4.52
N THR A 42 3.68 -10.09 4.41
CA THR A 42 3.23 -10.73 3.16
C THR A 42 1.85 -10.21 2.74
N LEU A 43 0.89 -10.13 3.67
CA LEU A 43 -0.44 -9.57 3.38
C LEU A 43 -0.38 -8.09 3.02
N VAL A 44 0.47 -7.29 3.67
CA VAL A 44 0.71 -5.89 3.27
C VAL A 44 1.16 -5.81 1.82
N LYS A 45 2.12 -6.64 1.42
CA LYS A 45 2.59 -6.68 0.02
C LYS A 45 1.52 -7.13 -0.95
N ILE A 46 0.69 -8.09 -0.57
CA ILE A 46 -0.46 -8.54 -1.36
C ILE A 46 -1.46 -7.38 -1.55
N THR A 47 -1.76 -6.64 -0.49
CA THR A 47 -2.66 -5.48 -0.56
C THR A 47 -2.10 -4.41 -1.51
N MET A 48 -0.81 -4.07 -1.38
CA MET A 48 -0.13 -3.13 -2.26
C MET A 48 -0.16 -3.61 -3.72
N PHE A 49 0.10 -4.89 -3.97
CA PHE A 49 0.04 -5.50 -5.29
C PHE A 49 -1.35 -5.33 -5.93
N TYR A 50 -2.43 -5.58 -5.20
CA TYR A 50 -3.78 -5.38 -5.70
C TYR A 50 -4.06 -3.92 -6.06
N LEU A 51 -3.64 -2.98 -5.24
CA LEU A 51 -3.78 -1.55 -5.53
C LEU A 51 -3.03 -1.14 -6.79
N GLU A 52 -1.81 -1.64 -7.00
CA GLU A 52 -0.99 -1.40 -8.19
C GLU A 52 -1.60 -1.99 -9.48
N HIS A 53 -2.50 -2.96 -9.34
CA HIS A 53 -3.19 -3.62 -10.45
C HIS A 53 -4.66 -3.19 -10.60
N GLY A 54 -5.09 -2.14 -9.90
CA GLY A 54 -6.46 -1.64 -9.96
C GLY A 54 -7.51 -2.59 -9.34
N LYS A 55 -7.07 -3.53 -8.49
CA LYS A 55 -7.92 -4.54 -7.85
C LYS A 55 -8.34 -4.09 -6.45
N VAL A 56 -9.16 -3.03 -6.42
CA VAL A 56 -9.55 -2.35 -5.17
C VAL A 56 -10.38 -3.23 -4.25
N LEU A 57 -11.26 -4.08 -4.78
CA LEU A 57 -12.09 -4.98 -3.97
C LEU A 57 -11.22 -6.04 -3.28
N GLU A 58 -10.28 -6.63 -4.02
CA GLU A 58 -9.33 -7.59 -3.48
C GLU A 58 -8.40 -6.93 -2.44
N ALA A 59 -8.03 -5.67 -2.65
CA ALA A 59 -7.27 -4.89 -1.66
C ALA A 59 -8.06 -4.66 -0.37
N LEU A 60 -9.37 -4.36 -0.47
CA LEU A 60 -10.24 -4.22 0.70
C LEU A 60 -10.38 -5.54 1.48
N GLU A 61 -10.56 -6.67 0.79
CA GLU A 61 -10.61 -7.98 1.43
C GLU A 61 -9.31 -8.29 2.16
N SER A 62 -8.16 -8.05 1.51
CA SER A 62 -6.84 -8.24 2.11
C SER A 62 -6.61 -7.33 3.32
N LEU A 63 -7.12 -6.10 3.28
CA LEU A 63 -7.05 -5.16 4.40
C LEU A 63 -7.89 -5.65 5.60
N MET A 64 -9.03 -6.28 5.36
CA MET A 64 -9.84 -6.91 6.41
C MET A 64 -9.07 -8.06 7.09
N ASP A 65 -8.39 -8.89 6.31
CA ASP A 65 -7.52 -9.94 6.83
C ASP A 65 -6.39 -9.36 7.70
N LEU A 66 -5.78 -8.24 7.26
CA LEU A 66 -4.74 -7.54 8.02
C LEU A 66 -5.25 -6.99 9.35
N ARG A 67 -6.47 -6.49 9.39
CA ARG A 67 -7.08 -5.92 10.61
C ARG A 67 -7.22 -6.97 11.71
N ASP A 68 -7.39 -8.23 11.35
CA ASP A 68 -7.56 -9.34 12.30
C ASP A 68 -6.25 -9.77 12.99
N PHE A 69 -5.10 -9.19 12.58
CA PHE A 69 -3.83 -9.38 13.27
C PHE A 69 -3.73 -8.49 14.50
N ASP A 70 -3.38 -9.10 15.64
CA ASP A 70 -3.01 -8.37 16.85
C ASP A 70 -1.53 -7.98 16.77
N ILE A 71 -1.26 -6.79 16.25
CA ILE A 71 0.12 -6.28 16.13
C ILE A 71 0.48 -5.51 17.38
N GLN A 72 1.43 -6.07 18.12
CA GLN A 72 1.92 -5.48 19.36
C GLN A 72 2.62 -4.13 19.12
N GLU A 73 2.71 -3.31 20.16
CA GLU A 73 3.21 -1.94 20.07
C GLU A 73 4.67 -1.85 19.60
N GLU A 74 5.49 -2.83 19.92
CA GLU A 74 6.88 -2.90 19.49
C GLU A 74 7.07 -3.06 17.96
N PHE A 75 6.06 -3.54 17.24
CA PHE A 75 6.11 -3.69 15.78
C PHE A 75 5.73 -2.39 15.06
N LEU A 76 6.49 -1.33 15.30
CA LEU A 76 6.22 0.00 14.73
C LEU A 76 6.21 -0.01 13.20
N PHE A 77 7.09 -0.77 12.56
CA PHE A 77 7.16 -0.86 11.11
C PHE A 77 5.85 -1.43 10.54
N GLU A 78 5.37 -2.53 11.09
CA GLU A 78 4.14 -3.20 10.64
C GLU A 78 2.90 -2.31 10.87
N ARG A 79 2.81 -1.66 12.01
CA ARG A 79 1.72 -0.73 12.33
C ARG A 79 1.72 0.47 11.39
N THR A 80 2.89 1.00 11.07
CA THR A 80 3.04 2.12 10.15
C THR A 80 2.67 1.70 8.72
N MET A 81 3.08 0.51 8.28
CA MET A 81 2.70 -0.03 6.98
C MET A 81 1.20 -0.29 6.88
N TYR A 82 0.57 -0.81 7.94
CA TYR A 82 -0.88 -0.95 7.98
C TYR A 82 -1.59 0.40 7.82
N LYS A 83 -1.16 1.42 8.57
CA LYS A 83 -1.69 2.78 8.47
C LYS A 83 -1.59 3.33 7.05
N PHE A 84 -0.46 3.07 6.39
CA PHE A 84 -0.22 3.48 5.01
C PHE A 84 -1.19 2.80 4.02
N VAL A 85 -1.22 1.46 3.98
CA VAL A 85 -2.06 0.73 3.01
C VAL A 85 -3.55 0.89 3.28
N ALA A 86 -3.96 1.02 4.55
CA ALA A 86 -5.32 1.33 4.92
C ALA A 86 -5.71 2.73 4.44
N GLY A 87 -4.84 3.71 4.64
CA GLY A 87 -5.04 5.09 4.16
C GLY A 87 -5.23 5.14 2.65
N GLU A 88 -4.41 4.44 1.87
CA GLU A 88 -4.55 4.36 0.41
C GLU A 88 -5.87 3.71 -0.01
N THR A 89 -6.14 2.52 0.53
CA THR A 89 -7.32 1.73 0.16
C THR A 89 -8.61 2.50 0.44
N TYR A 90 -8.72 3.11 1.61
CA TYR A 90 -9.88 3.91 1.96
C TYR A 90 -10.00 5.19 1.14
N THR A 91 -8.90 5.87 0.83
CA THR A 91 -8.94 7.08 0.01
C THR A 91 -9.42 6.76 -1.41
N ILE A 92 -8.97 5.67 -2.01
CA ILE A 92 -9.42 5.23 -3.34
C ILE A 92 -10.91 4.84 -3.31
N THR A 93 -11.40 4.29 -2.21
CA THR A 93 -12.80 3.90 -2.03
C THR A 93 -13.69 5.01 -1.49
N ASN A 94 -13.29 6.26 -1.61
CA ASN A 94 -14.07 7.47 -1.27
C ASN A 94 -14.10 7.89 0.21
N THR A 95 -13.20 7.39 1.05
CA THR A 95 -13.05 7.90 2.41
C THR A 95 -11.70 8.60 2.54
N ASN A 96 -11.65 9.91 2.40
CA ASN A 96 -10.37 10.65 2.41
C ASN A 96 -9.55 10.35 3.68
N GLN A 97 -8.47 9.60 3.50
CA GLN A 97 -7.52 9.22 4.54
C GLN A 97 -6.08 9.63 4.17
N ILE A 98 -5.92 10.65 3.35
CA ILE A 98 -4.60 11.19 2.92
C ILE A 98 -3.72 11.51 4.13
N LYS A 99 -4.31 12.03 5.20
CA LYS A 99 -3.58 12.30 6.43
C LYS A 99 -2.91 11.03 7.01
N ALA A 100 -3.57 9.88 6.94
CA ALA A 100 -2.99 8.63 7.43
C ALA A 100 -1.77 8.20 6.62
N ILE A 101 -1.80 8.43 5.31
CA ILE A 101 -0.66 8.17 4.41
C ILE A 101 0.50 9.12 4.75
N ASP A 102 0.21 10.41 4.86
CA ASP A 102 1.21 11.45 5.18
C ASP A 102 1.86 11.20 6.56
N ASP A 103 1.07 10.84 7.56
CA ASP A 103 1.56 10.48 8.89
C ASP A 103 2.51 9.26 8.85
N ALA A 104 2.16 8.23 8.06
CA ALA A 104 3.01 7.06 7.91
C ALA A 104 4.35 7.40 7.25
N LEU A 105 4.34 8.22 6.20
CA LEU A 105 5.57 8.72 5.55
C LEU A 105 6.42 9.55 6.52
N ASN A 106 5.81 10.41 7.33
CA ASN A 106 6.49 11.19 8.35
C ASN A 106 7.17 10.29 9.41
N ILE A 107 6.51 9.20 9.84
CA ILE A 107 7.09 8.24 10.80
C ILE A 107 8.34 7.59 10.19
N PHE A 108 8.29 7.11 8.94
CA PHE A 108 9.45 6.52 8.27
C PHE A 108 10.58 7.54 8.06
N GLN A 109 10.24 8.77 7.70
CA GLN A 109 11.23 9.84 7.53
C GLN A 109 11.92 10.17 8.86
N ALA A 110 11.16 10.31 9.95
CA ALA A 110 11.69 10.55 11.29
C ALA A 110 12.58 9.41 11.80
N ALA A 111 12.28 8.17 11.39
CA ALA A 111 13.12 7.00 11.68
C ALA A 111 14.37 6.90 10.79
N GLY A 112 14.61 7.85 9.88
CA GLY A 112 15.74 7.83 8.94
C GLY A 112 15.58 6.84 7.79
N SER A 113 14.38 6.32 7.56
CA SER A 113 14.09 5.30 6.53
C SER A 113 13.78 5.95 5.17
N THR A 114 14.68 6.80 4.66
CA THR A 114 14.49 7.54 3.39
C THR A 114 14.23 6.61 2.21
N HIS A 115 14.90 5.46 2.15
CA HIS A 115 14.66 4.47 1.09
C HIS A 115 13.21 3.94 1.12
N GLN A 116 12.68 3.68 2.31
CA GLN A 116 11.28 3.23 2.46
C GLN A 116 10.30 4.32 2.03
N VAL A 117 10.54 5.58 2.40
CA VAL A 117 9.72 6.71 1.95
C VAL A 117 9.69 6.78 0.42
N ASN A 118 10.84 6.74 -0.24
CA ASN A 118 10.91 6.80 -1.70
C ASN A 118 10.14 5.63 -2.37
N ARG A 119 10.29 4.42 -1.85
CA ARG A 119 9.55 3.25 -2.35
C ARG A 119 8.04 3.41 -2.21
N LEU A 120 7.56 3.93 -1.10
CA LEU A 120 6.13 4.15 -0.86
C LEU A 120 5.58 5.26 -1.76
N VAL A 121 6.34 6.32 -1.99
CA VAL A 121 5.95 7.38 -2.93
C VAL A 121 5.86 6.85 -4.36
N ASP A 122 6.81 6.03 -4.80
CA ASP A 122 6.75 5.39 -6.11
C ASP A 122 5.55 4.43 -6.23
N HIS A 123 5.23 3.70 -5.16
CA HIS A 123 4.02 2.89 -5.08
C HIS A 123 2.76 3.74 -5.23
N ILE A 124 2.63 4.87 -4.53
CA ILE A 124 1.48 5.79 -4.68
C ILE A 124 1.30 6.20 -6.13
N LYS A 125 2.38 6.55 -6.84
CA LYS A 125 2.31 6.92 -8.27
C LYS A 125 1.74 5.80 -9.13
N LEU A 126 2.15 4.55 -8.88
CA LEU A 126 1.63 3.38 -9.59
C LEU A 126 0.14 3.16 -9.29
N VAL A 127 -0.25 3.28 -8.03
CA VAL A 127 -1.65 3.11 -7.58
C VAL A 127 -2.57 4.14 -8.20
N VAL A 128 -2.18 5.42 -8.19
CA VAL A 128 -2.95 6.50 -8.83
C VAL A 128 -3.14 6.23 -10.32
N LYS A 129 -2.09 5.80 -11.02
CA LYS A 129 -2.14 5.44 -12.44
C LYS A 129 -3.04 4.24 -12.71
N ALA A 130 -2.88 3.16 -11.96
CA ALA A 130 -3.61 1.91 -12.18
C ALA A 130 -5.10 2.05 -11.92
N ASN A 131 -5.51 2.89 -10.97
CA ASN A 131 -6.90 3.12 -10.62
C ASN A 131 -7.51 4.31 -11.35
N GLN A 132 -6.76 4.98 -12.23
CA GLN A 132 -7.18 6.21 -12.92
C GLN A 132 -7.78 7.24 -11.94
N PHE A 133 -7.20 7.29 -10.75
CA PHE A 133 -7.70 8.07 -9.64
C PHE A 133 -7.11 9.48 -9.71
N HIS A 134 -7.96 10.45 -10.01
CA HIS A 134 -7.60 11.86 -10.03
C HIS A 134 -8.06 12.51 -8.73
N ASN A 135 -7.10 12.81 -7.87
CA ASN A 135 -7.37 13.45 -6.60
C ASN A 135 -6.24 14.44 -6.30
N ASP A 136 -6.61 15.71 -6.16
CA ASP A 136 -5.66 16.80 -5.91
C ASP A 136 -4.86 16.58 -4.62
N ASP A 137 -5.41 15.89 -3.62
CA ASP A 137 -4.74 15.57 -2.38
C ASP A 137 -3.61 14.54 -2.57
N PHE A 138 -3.80 13.54 -3.46
CA PHE A 138 -2.70 12.62 -3.83
C PHE A 138 -1.61 13.36 -4.62
N ASP A 139 -1.98 14.22 -5.53
CA ASP A 139 -1.02 15.02 -6.29
C ASP A 139 -0.18 15.90 -5.36
N ALA A 140 -0.83 16.57 -4.40
CA ALA A 140 -0.14 17.38 -3.38
C ALA A 140 0.77 16.51 -2.49
N LEU A 141 0.35 15.31 -2.13
CA LEU A 141 1.16 14.36 -1.36
C LEU A 141 2.40 13.91 -2.13
N ILE A 142 2.24 13.56 -3.41
CA ILE A 142 3.36 13.18 -4.29
C ILE A 142 4.33 14.36 -4.45
N GLU A 143 3.83 15.55 -4.65
CA GLU A 143 4.66 16.77 -4.76
C GLU A 143 5.47 17.01 -3.48
N LYS A 144 4.84 16.89 -2.33
CA LYS A 144 5.48 17.06 -1.01
C LYS A 144 6.63 16.07 -0.79
N TRP A 145 6.45 14.80 -1.17
CA TRP A 145 7.36 13.72 -0.82
C TRP A 145 8.26 13.23 -1.95
N GLY A 146 7.85 13.38 -3.19
CA GLY A 146 8.51 12.75 -4.34
C GLY A 146 9.10 13.70 -5.37
N GLY A 147 8.98 15.01 -5.18
CA GLY A 147 9.50 15.97 -6.15
C GLY A 147 8.75 15.97 -7.47
N THR A 148 9.19 16.27 -8.57
CA THR A 148 8.64 16.57 -9.89
C THR A 148 7.20 16.11 -10.14
N PRO A 149 6.23 17.03 -10.20
CA PRO A 149 4.89 16.73 -10.70
C PRO A 149 4.99 16.22 -12.14
N SER A 150 4.18 15.23 -12.48
CA SER A 150 3.94 14.87 -13.88
C SER A 150 3.64 16.15 -14.66
N THR A 151 4.53 16.51 -15.56
CA THR A 151 4.38 17.69 -16.41
C THR A 151 3.01 17.66 -17.06
N LYS A 152 2.12 18.56 -16.62
CA LYS A 152 0.97 18.98 -17.41
C LYS A 152 1.56 19.49 -18.72
N THR A 153 1.28 18.81 -19.79
CA THR A 153 1.64 19.28 -21.14
C THR A 153 1.02 20.67 -21.29
N PRO A 154 1.77 21.73 -21.55
CA PRO A 154 1.16 23.02 -21.79
C PRO A 154 0.32 22.90 -23.05
N THR A 155 -0.98 23.15 -22.94
CA THR A 155 -1.86 23.32 -24.07
C THR A 155 -1.39 24.57 -24.81
N THR A 156 -0.71 24.36 -25.92
CA THR A 156 -0.31 25.44 -26.81
C THR A 156 -1.58 26.01 -27.42
N THR A 157 -2.07 27.09 -26.86
CA THR A 157 -3.10 27.91 -27.51
C THR A 157 -2.42 28.65 -28.63
N THR A 158 -2.52 28.14 -29.83
CA THR A 158 -2.17 28.87 -31.03
C THR A 158 -3.25 29.91 -31.24
N VAL A 159 -2.95 31.13 -30.90
CA VAL A 159 -3.74 32.30 -31.32
C VAL A 159 -3.25 32.66 -32.71
N SER A 160 -4.16 32.52 -33.63
CA SER A 160 -4.03 33.08 -35.00
C SER A 160 -4.51 34.49 -34.98
#